data_ce3b7f2f7177be3afda061cc0fac44d3
#
_entry.id   ce3b7f2f7177be3afda061cc0fac44d3
#
_cell.length_a   1.000
_cell.length_b   1.000
_cell.length_c   1.000
_cell.angle_alpha   90.00
_cell.angle_beta   90.00
_cell.angle_gamma   90.00
#
_symmetry.space_group_name_H-M   'P 1'
#
loop_
_entity.id
_entity.type
_entity.pdbx_description
1 polymer ?
#
loop_
_entity_poly.entity_id
_entity_poly.type
_entity_poly.pdbx_seq_one_letter_code
_entity_poly.pdbx_strand_id
1 'polypeptide(L)'
;MYGSMVSGIIGFMSTALVVIIILVVLIAVFKVVFIVQQQTEYIIERFGKFNRTAGAGIRFKIPIVERIAAKVDLRTRQSQLQIDGKTKDNVTITMQVAAQYHVSYDRGASPEQTGVFRSYYMLSNPEEQMRAYIADALRSAIPNYTLDEVFDNKDLIAGDVNTNVAARMVAYGYDLVSTLI
;
A
#
# COMPACT_ATOMS: atom_id res chain seq x y z
N MET A 1 33.67 60.32 -4.94
CA MET A 1 32.63 59.80 -5.87
C MET A 1 32.58 58.27 -5.94
N TYR A 2 33.70 57.53 -5.91
CA TYR A 2 33.72 56.06 -5.94
C TYR A 2 33.19 55.39 -4.65
N GLY A 3 33.41 55.96 -3.47
CA GLY A 3 33.01 55.38 -2.20
C GLY A 3 31.47 55.29 -1.99
N SER A 4 30.71 56.27 -2.50
CA SER A 4 29.26 56.29 -2.39
C SER A 4 28.56 55.29 -3.34
N MET A 5 29.15 55.03 -4.50
CA MET A 5 28.67 53.98 -5.42
C MET A 5 28.92 52.57 -4.86
N VAL A 6 30.09 52.34 -4.28
CA VAL A 6 30.44 51.04 -3.68
C VAL A 6 29.55 50.74 -2.48
N SER A 7 29.27 51.70 -1.61
CA SER A 7 28.35 51.48 -0.47
C SER A 7 26.91 51.25 -0.91
N GLY A 8 26.44 51.89 -2.00
CA GLY A 8 25.14 51.65 -2.58
C GLY A 8 25.00 50.25 -3.16
N ILE A 9 26.01 49.75 -3.87
CA ILE A 9 26.03 48.39 -4.43
C ILE A 9 26.07 47.34 -3.31
N ILE A 10 26.88 47.54 -2.28
CA ILE A 10 26.94 46.65 -1.11
C ILE A 10 25.59 46.62 -0.38
N GLY A 11 24.96 47.77 -0.20
CA GLY A 11 23.60 47.85 0.40
C GLY A 11 22.55 47.14 -0.42
N PHE A 12 22.57 47.30 -1.74
CA PHE A 12 21.65 46.59 -2.64
C PHE A 12 21.86 45.06 -2.63
N MET A 13 23.13 44.63 -2.65
CA MET A 13 23.46 43.18 -2.57
C MET A 13 23.04 42.57 -1.22
N SER A 14 23.21 43.30 -0.11
CA SER A 14 22.78 42.78 1.20
C SER A 14 21.27 42.68 1.33
N THR A 15 20.51 43.66 0.82
CA THR A 15 19.06 43.59 0.83
C THR A 15 18.54 42.48 -0.10
N ALA A 16 19.12 42.30 -1.28
CA ALA A 16 18.79 41.22 -2.19
C ALA A 16 19.05 39.83 -1.55
N LEU A 17 20.17 39.68 -0.86
CA LEU A 17 20.51 38.44 -0.14
C LEU A 17 19.48 38.14 0.96
N VAL A 18 19.11 39.13 1.76
CA VAL A 18 18.09 38.97 2.81
C VAL A 18 16.73 38.55 2.22
N VAL A 19 16.30 39.18 1.13
CA VAL A 19 15.04 38.82 0.44
C VAL A 19 15.08 37.38 -0.06
N ILE A 20 16.19 36.96 -0.66
CA ILE A 20 16.39 35.58 -1.14
C ILE A 20 16.29 34.57 0.03
N ILE A 21 16.96 34.88 1.15
CA ILE A 21 16.91 34.02 2.35
C ILE A 21 15.49 33.91 2.87
N ILE A 22 14.74 34.99 2.97
CA ILE A 22 13.34 35.00 3.42
C ILE A 22 12.50 34.15 2.48
N LEU A 23 12.69 34.30 1.18
CA LEU A 23 11.94 33.56 0.17
C LEU A 23 12.22 32.04 0.25
N VAL A 24 13.49 31.66 0.43
CA VAL A 24 13.90 30.27 0.62
C VAL A 24 13.30 29.67 1.89
N VAL A 25 13.32 30.41 3.01
CA VAL A 25 12.71 29.98 4.27
C VAL A 25 11.20 29.81 4.11
N LEU A 26 10.54 30.74 3.43
CA LEU A 26 9.10 30.70 3.18
C LEU A 26 8.72 29.49 2.34
N ILE A 27 9.46 29.20 1.26
CA ILE A 27 9.28 28.00 0.44
C ILE A 27 9.50 26.72 1.27
N ALA A 28 10.53 26.71 2.12
CA ALA A 28 10.81 25.58 2.98
C ALA A 28 9.66 25.30 3.96
N VAL A 29 9.08 26.34 4.58
CA VAL A 29 7.94 26.24 5.48
C VAL A 29 6.71 25.65 4.76
N PHE A 30 6.41 26.10 3.55
CA PHE A 30 5.28 25.53 2.77
C PHE A 30 5.49 24.06 2.39
N LYS A 31 6.72 23.58 2.26
CA LYS A 31 7.02 22.17 1.96
C LYS A 31 7.03 21.26 3.19
N VAL A 32 6.98 21.82 4.39
CA VAL A 32 6.93 21.06 5.66
C VAL A 32 5.58 20.38 5.84
N VAL A 33 4.49 21.08 5.50
CA VAL A 33 3.12 20.62 5.74
C VAL A 33 2.59 19.86 4.53
N PHE A 34 1.95 18.72 4.78
CA PHE A 34 1.21 17.99 3.75
C PHE A 34 -0.07 17.38 4.35
N ILE A 35 -1.04 17.12 3.48
CA ILE A 35 -2.34 16.58 3.87
C ILE A 35 -2.41 15.13 3.38
N VAL A 36 -2.75 14.23 4.28
CA VAL A 36 -3.02 12.80 3.98
C VAL A 36 -4.53 12.61 3.90
N GLN A 37 -4.98 12.02 2.81
CA GLN A 37 -6.40 11.75 2.58
C GLN A 37 -6.91 10.63 3.52
N GLN A 38 -8.22 10.63 3.78
CA GLN A 38 -8.87 9.57 4.54
C GLN A 38 -8.72 8.21 3.82
N GLN A 39 -8.61 7.13 4.59
CA GLN A 39 -8.38 5.78 4.08
C GLN A 39 -7.08 5.65 3.25
N THR A 40 -6.09 6.49 3.55
CA THR A 40 -4.76 6.43 2.92
C THR A 40 -3.71 6.60 4.01
N GLU A 41 -2.60 5.92 3.89
CA GLU A 41 -1.45 6.07 4.76
C GLU A 41 -0.20 6.29 3.91
N TYR A 42 0.62 7.28 4.29
CA TYR A 42 1.84 7.61 3.56
C TYR A 42 3.05 7.03 4.27
N ILE A 43 3.92 6.39 3.51
CA ILE A 43 5.22 5.90 3.99
C ILE A 43 6.23 7.03 3.84
N ILE A 44 6.86 7.40 4.94
CA ILE A 44 7.88 8.44 4.99
C ILE A 44 9.24 7.78 5.22
N GLU A 45 10.14 8.03 4.31
CA GLU A 45 11.55 7.63 4.39
C GLU A 45 12.43 8.83 4.74
N ARG A 46 13.49 8.55 5.48
CA ARG A 46 14.57 9.47 5.77
C ARG A 46 15.88 8.91 5.22
N PHE A 47 16.51 9.64 4.29
CA PHE A 47 17.72 9.18 3.59
C PHE A 47 17.61 7.77 3.01
N GLY A 48 16.45 7.41 2.44
CA GLY A 48 16.21 6.09 1.82
C GLY A 48 15.90 4.96 2.79
N LYS A 49 15.80 5.22 4.11
CA LYS A 49 15.37 4.25 5.11
C LYS A 49 13.96 4.59 5.58
N PHE A 50 13.17 3.56 5.87
CA PHE A 50 11.89 3.73 6.52
C PHE A 50 12.06 4.51 7.84
N ASN A 51 11.21 5.51 8.06
CA ASN A 51 11.20 6.30 9.28
C ASN A 51 9.89 6.15 10.03
N ARG A 52 8.76 6.33 9.34
CA ARG A 52 7.42 6.26 9.94
C ARG A 52 6.33 6.20 8.87
N THR A 53 5.13 5.84 9.29
CA THR A 53 3.91 6.03 8.51
C THR A 53 3.16 7.29 8.96
N ALA A 54 2.39 7.88 8.07
CA ALA A 54 1.58 9.06 8.34
C ALA A 54 0.13 8.80 7.94
N GLY A 55 -0.75 8.66 8.93
CA GLY A 55 -2.18 8.49 8.74
C GLY A 55 -2.89 9.81 8.38
N ALA A 56 -4.19 9.71 8.06
CA ALA A 56 -5.03 10.82 7.60
C ALA A 56 -4.93 12.09 8.46
N GLY A 57 -5.06 13.24 7.79
CA GLY A 57 -5.02 14.58 8.38
C GLY A 57 -3.80 15.40 7.98
N ILE A 58 -3.59 16.50 8.68
CA ILE A 58 -2.44 17.38 8.48
C ILE A 58 -1.21 16.72 9.12
N ARG A 59 -0.13 16.59 8.34
CA ARG A 59 1.12 15.98 8.75
C ARG A 59 2.29 16.87 8.38
N PHE A 60 3.41 16.66 9.08
CA PHE A 60 4.63 17.42 8.87
C PHE A 60 5.75 16.49 8.41
N LYS A 61 6.58 16.99 7.51
CA LYS A 61 7.83 16.31 7.10
C LYS A 61 8.99 17.31 7.07
N ILE A 62 10.18 16.83 7.28
CA ILE A 62 11.39 17.64 7.14
C ILE A 62 11.75 17.68 5.66
N PRO A 63 11.63 18.85 4.98
CA PRO A 63 12.00 18.96 3.58
C PRO A 63 13.49 18.62 3.42
N ILE A 64 13.86 18.07 2.24
CA ILE A 64 15.23 17.63 1.88
C ILE A 64 15.60 16.28 2.54
N VAL A 65 15.30 16.07 3.82
CA VAL A 65 15.69 14.88 4.60
C VAL A 65 14.66 13.75 4.48
N GLU A 66 13.37 14.12 4.53
CA GLU A 66 12.26 13.18 4.46
C GLU A 66 11.55 13.24 3.11
N ARG A 67 11.27 12.07 2.53
CA ARG A 67 10.46 11.93 1.32
C ARG A 67 9.25 11.03 1.58
N ILE A 68 8.18 11.28 0.83
CA ILE A 68 7.05 10.36 0.76
C ILE A 68 7.44 9.28 -0.25
N ALA A 69 7.67 8.06 0.24
CA ALA A 69 8.07 6.92 -0.57
C ALA A 69 6.86 6.32 -1.30
N ALA A 70 5.74 6.17 -0.58
CA ALA A 70 4.52 5.61 -1.14
C ALA A 70 3.27 6.18 -0.47
N LYS A 71 2.15 6.07 -1.19
CA LYS A 71 0.80 6.33 -0.71
C LYS A 71 0.04 5.01 -0.76
N VAL A 72 -0.25 4.45 0.39
CA VAL A 72 -0.93 3.16 0.53
C VAL A 72 -2.41 3.40 0.74
N ASP A 73 -3.23 2.83 -0.14
CA ASP A 73 -4.69 2.87 -0.04
C ASP A 73 -5.17 1.73 0.87
N LEU A 74 -5.94 2.07 1.91
CA LEU A 74 -6.47 1.15 2.91
C LEU A 74 -7.89 0.66 2.58
N ARG A 75 -8.47 1.12 1.48
CA ARG A 75 -9.81 0.70 1.06
C ARG A 75 -9.80 -0.75 0.61
N THR A 76 -10.93 -1.42 0.80
CA THR A 76 -11.13 -2.76 0.25
C THR A 76 -11.12 -2.72 -1.27
N ARG A 77 -10.32 -3.59 -1.84
CA ARG A 77 -10.20 -3.83 -3.28
C ARG A 77 -10.71 -5.21 -3.62
N GLN A 78 -11.08 -5.41 -4.87
CA GLN A 78 -11.50 -6.71 -5.39
C GLN A 78 -10.56 -7.12 -6.53
N SER A 79 -10.07 -8.34 -6.45
CA SER A 79 -9.38 -9.02 -7.54
C SER A 79 -10.27 -10.11 -8.10
N GLN A 80 -10.41 -10.15 -9.42
CA GLN A 80 -11.17 -11.19 -10.12
C GLN A 80 -10.19 -12.07 -10.88
N LEU A 81 -10.44 -13.37 -10.84
CA LEU A 81 -9.65 -14.34 -11.59
C LEU A 81 -10.57 -15.46 -12.10
N GLN A 82 -10.18 -16.02 -13.24
CA GLN A 82 -10.81 -17.21 -13.83
C GLN A 82 -9.85 -18.37 -13.70
N ILE A 83 -10.32 -19.49 -13.21
CA ILE A 83 -9.53 -20.68 -12.96
C ILE A 83 -10.22 -21.88 -13.55
N ASP A 84 -9.48 -22.64 -14.33
CA ASP A 84 -9.92 -23.96 -14.80
C ASP A 84 -9.46 -25.03 -13.80
N GLY A 85 -10.38 -25.88 -13.42
CA GLY A 85 -10.17 -27.00 -12.52
C GLY A 85 -10.78 -28.28 -13.06
N LYS A 86 -10.36 -29.41 -12.50
CA LYS A 86 -10.87 -30.73 -12.83
C LYS A 86 -11.45 -31.38 -11.60
N THR A 87 -12.71 -31.79 -11.67
CA THR A 87 -13.41 -32.43 -10.59
C THR A 87 -13.03 -33.91 -10.43
N LYS A 88 -13.45 -34.53 -9.35
CA LYS A 88 -13.22 -35.96 -9.03
C LYS A 88 -13.73 -36.90 -10.11
N ASP A 89 -14.85 -36.57 -10.72
CA ASP A 89 -15.49 -37.30 -11.85
C ASP A 89 -14.91 -36.90 -13.21
N ASN A 90 -13.75 -36.26 -13.24
CA ASN A 90 -12.96 -35.93 -14.44
C ASN A 90 -13.61 -34.89 -15.35
N VAL A 91 -14.55 -34.08 -14.85
CA VAL A 91 -15.18 -32.98 -15.57
C VAL A 91 -14.31 -31.71 -15.44
N THR A 92 -14.06 -31.04 -16.56
CA THR A 92 -13.38 -29.74 -16.53
C THR A 92 -14.40 -28.64 -16.28
N ILE A 93 -14.15 -27.83 -15.27
CA ILE A 93 -14.99 -26.68 -14.90
C ILE A 93 -14.16 -25.40 -14.91
N THR A 94 -14.81 -24.30 -15.28
CA THR A 94 -14.24 -22.96 -15.21
C THR A 94 -14.93 -22.19 -14.10
N MET A 95 -14.17 -21.74 -13.12
CA MET A 95 -14.66 -20.99 -11.97
C MET A 95 -14.28 -19.53 -12.07
N GLN A 96 -15.22 -18.63 -11.79
CA GLN A 96 -14.94 -17.20 -11.61
C GLN A 96 -14.86 -16.90 -10.12
N VAL A 97 -13.72 -16.40 -9.70
CA VAL A 97 -13.43 -16.11 -8.30
C VAL A 97 -13.22 -14.63 -8.08
N ALA A 98 -13.90 -14.07 -7.08
CA ALA A 98 -13.73 -12.70 -6.65
C ALA A 98 -13.19 -12.68 -5.23
N ALA A 99 -11.98 -12.17 -5.04
CA ALA A 99 -11.36 -12.00 -3.73
C ALA A 99 -11.36 -10.53 -3.31
N GLN A 100 -11.91 -10.26 -2.14
CA GLN A 100 -11.92 -8.92 -1.54
C GLN A 100 -10.83 -8.83 -0.47
N TYR A 101 -10.00 -7.81 -0.55
CA TYR A 101 -8.86 -7.63 0.35
C TYR A 101 -8.57 -6.16 0.61
N HIS A 102 -7.88 -5.87 1.68
CA HIS A 102 -7.34 -4.55 1.99
C HIS A 102 -5.99 -4.68 2.71
N VAL A 103 -5.28 -3.56 2.82
CA VAL A 103 -4.05 -3.51 3.62
C VAL A 103 -4.41 -3.48 5.10
N SER A 104 -3.80 -4.36 5.90
CA SER A 104 -4.01 -4.43 7.35
C SER A 104 -3.65 -3.12 8.02
N TYR A 105 -4.54 -2.65 8.89
CA TYR A 105 -4.34 -1.44 9.66
C TYR A 105 -4.12 -1.76 11.14
N ASP A 106 -2.88 -2.00 11.52
CA ASP A 106 -2.49 -2.31 12.90
C ASP A 106 -2.12 -1.03 13.65
N ARG A 107 -3.04 -0.52 14.46
CA ARG A 107 -2.73 0.53 15.45
C ARG A 107 -2.06 -0.10 16.67
N GLY A 108 -0.83 0.30 16.95
CA GLY A 108 -0.11 -0.13 18.14
C GLY A 108 1.01 -1.14 17.91
N ALA A 109 1.15 -1.66 16.70
CA ALA A 109 2.35 -2.39 16.31
C ALA A 109 3.55 -1.44 16.18
N SER A 110 4.77 -1.96 16.35
CA SER A 110 5.96 -1.17 16.02
C SER A 110 5.88 -0.73 14.55
N PRO A 111 6.42 0.45 14.18
CA PRO A 111 6.29 1.01 12.85
C PRO A 111 6.69 0.06 11.71
N GLU A 112 7.69 -0.80 11.94
CA GLU A 112 8.19 -1.79 10.98
C GLU A 112 7.36 -3.09 10.93
N GLN A 113 6.37 -3.24 11.83
CA GLN A 113 5.47 -4.39 11.89
C GLN A 113 4.06 -4.08 11.39
N THR A 114 3.80 -2.83 11.01
CA THR A 114 2.48 -2.44 10.48
C THR A 114 2.20 -3.12 9.14
N GLY A 115 0.92 -3.43 8.88
CA GLY A 115 0.49 -3.96 7.60
C GLY A 115 0.88 -3.05 6.43
N VAL A 116 0.84 -1.74 6.63
CA VAL A 116 1.27 -0.73 5.65
C VAL A 116 2.75 -0.85 5.29
N PHE A 117 3.63 -1.05 6.29
CA PHE A 117 5.05 -1.30 6.04
C PHE A 117 5.26 -2.59 5.25
N ARG A 118 4.67 -3.70 5.73
CA ARG A 118 4.80 -5.00 5.09
C ARG A 118 4.28 -5.02 3.66
N SER A 119 3.13 -4.38 3.40
CA SER A 119 2.52 -4.33 2.07
C SER A 119 3.39 -3.61 1.04
N TYR A 120 4.20 -2.65 1.45
CA TYR A 120 5.06 -1.91 0.54
C TYR A 120 6.46 -2.52 0.37
N TYR A 121 7.09 -2.97 1.48
CA TYR A 121 8.47 -3.43 1.44
C TYR A 121 8.63 -4.93 1.21
N MET A 122 7.61 -5.75 1.53
CA MET A 122 7.73 -7.19 1.48
C MET A 122 7.15 -7.84 0.22
N LEU A 123 6.25 -7.15 -0.49
CA LEU A 123 5.58 -7.72 -1.66
C LEU A 123 5.40 -6.69 -2.78
N SER A 124 5.98 -6.97 -3.94
CA SER A 124 5.95 -6.05 -5.09
C SER A 124 4.62 -6.09 -5.85
N ASN A 125 4.00 -7.27 -5.97
CA ASN A 125 2.77 -7.46 -6.72
C ASN A 125 1.76 -8.32 -5.93
N PRO A 126 0.99 -7.68 -5.02
CA PRO A 126 0.08 -8.40 -4.13
C PRO A 126 -1.07 -9.10 -4.87
N GLU A 127 -1.57 -8.52 -5.96
CA GLU A 127 -2.67 -9.10 -6.72
C GLU A 127 -2.26 -10.41 -7.41
N GLU A 128 -1.11 -10.43 -8.03
CA GLU A 128 -0.59 -11.60 -8.70
C GLU A 128 -0.30 -12.73 -7.71
N GLN A 129 0.32 -12.38 -6.58
CA GLN A 129 0.60 -13.36 -5.52
C GLN A 129 -0.68 -13.95 -4.93
N MET A 130 -1.69 -13.11 -4.68
CA MET A 130 -2.99 -13.55 -4.18
C MET A 130 -3.69 -14.48 -5.19
N ARG A 131 -3.69 -14.10 -6.48
CA ARG A 131 -4.25 -14.94 -7.56
C ARG A 131 -3.56 -16.30 -7.63
N ALA A 132 -2.23 -16.33 -7.49
CA ALA A 132 -1.48 -17.58 -7.48
C ALA A 132 -1.87 -18.47 -6.29
N TYR A 133 -2.01 -17.91 -5.09
CA TYR A 133 -2.43 -18.66 -3.90
C TYR A 133 -3.87 -19.18 -4.00
N ILE A 134 -4.79 -18.35 -4.52
CA ILE A 134 -6.18 -18.78 -4.74
C ILE A 134 -6.24 -19.92 -5.78
N ALA A 135 -5.51 -19.77 -6.88
CA ALA A 135 -5.45 -20.80 -7.92
C ALA A 135 -4.87 -22.12 -7.39
N ASP A 136 -3.82 -22.07 -6.57
CA ASP A 136 -3.21 -23.21 -5.92
C ASP A 136 -4.19 -23.91 -4.97
N ALA A 137 -4.85 -23.14 -4.11
CA ALA A 137 -5.81 -23.64 -3.15
C ALA A 137 -7.01 -24.32 -3.84
N LEU A 138 -7.58 -23.70 -4.88
CA LEU A 138 -8.68 -24.28 -5.65
C LEU A 138 -8.27 -25.52 -6.42
N ARG A 139 -7.12 -25.52 -7.10
CA ARG A 139 -6.62 -26.71 -7.80
C ARG A 139 -6.38 -27.89 -6.86
N SER A 140 -6.10 -27.62 -5.60
CA SER A 140 -5.93 -28.64 -4.57
C SER A 140 -7.27 -29.12 -3.98
N ALA A 141 -8.27 -28.24 -3.90
CA ALA A 141 -9.55 -28.55 -3.30
C ALA A 141 -10.50 -29.26 -4.28
N ILE A 142 -10.66 -28.75 -5.49
CA ILE A 142 -11.67 -29.18 -6.48
C ILE A 142 -11.59 -30.69 -6.83
N PRO A 143 -10.43 -31.33 -6.98
CA PRO A 143 -10.36 -32.76 -7.29
C PRO A 143 -10.92 -33.69 -6.20
N ASN A 144 -11.24 -33.17 -5.03
CA ASN A 144 -11.85 -33.94 -3.95
C ASN A 144 -13.39 -34.05 -4.07
N TYR A 145 -13.99 -33.23 -4.95
CA TYR A 145 -15.44 -33.10 -5.12
C TYR A 145 -15.86 -33.51 -6.53
N THR A 146 -17.02 -34.13 -6.64
CA THR A 146 -17.73 -34.33 -7.93
C THR A 146 -18.34 -33.01 -8.39
N LEU A 147 -18.80 -32.93 -9.64
CA LEU A 147 -19.39 -31.70 -10.16
C LEU A 147 -20.58 -31.23 -9.29
N ASP A 148 -21.49 -32.12 -8.94
CA ASP A 148 -22.64 -31.77 -8.11
C ASP A 148 -22.22 -31.31 -6.71
N GLU A 149 -21.24 -31.99 -6.10
CA GLU A 149 -20.70 -31.62 -4.79
C GLU A 149 -20.02 -30.26 -4.80
N VAL A 150 -19.40 -29.85 -5.91
CA VAL A 150 -18.79 -28.49 -6.04
C VAL A 150 -19.87 -27.41 -5.97
N PHE A 151 -21.01 -27.62 -6.64
CA PHE A 151 -22.12 -26.66 -6.58
C PHE A 151 -22.77 -26.61 -5.20
N ASP A 152 -22.97 -27.76 -4.56
CA ASP A 152 -23.60 -27.86 -3.25
C ASP A 152 -22.70 -27.28 -2.14
N ASN A 153 -21.39 -27.43 -2.25
CA ASN A 153 -20.42 -27.03 -1.22
C ASN A 153 -19.61 -25.77 -1.60
N LYS A 154 -20.02 -24.97 -2.60
CA LYS A 154 -19.27 -23.82 -3.09
C LYS A 154 -18.87 -22.84 -1.97
N ASP A 155 -19.77 -22.58 -1.02
CA ASP A 155 -19.52 -21.64 0.07
C ASP A 155 -18.51 -22.19 1.09
N LEU A 156 -18.52 -23.50 1.31
CA LEU A 156 -17.56 -24.19 2.16
C LEU A 156 -16.17 -24.17 1.51
N ILE A 157 -16.09 -24.50 0.22
CA ILE A 157 -14.84 -24.43 -0.56
C ILE A 157 -14.28 -23.00 -0.55
N ALA A 158 -15.14 -22.00 -0.77
CA ALA A 158 -14.75 -20.60 -0.72
C ALA A 158 -14.20 -20.19 0.66
N GLY A 159 -14.81 -20.67 1.74
CA GLY A 159 -14.35 -20.43 3.12
C GLY A 159 -12.99 -21.05 3.42
N ASP A 160 -12.76 -22.28 2.99
CA ASP A 160 -11.49 -22.98 3.16
C ASP A 160 -10.36 -22.30 2.36
N VAL A 161 -10.64 -21.91 1.12
CA VAL A 161 -9.70 -21.15 0.28
C VAL A 161 -9.40 -19.80 0.93
N ASN A 162 -10.43 -19.08 1.40
CA ASN A 162 -10.26 -17.81 2.08
C ASN A 162 -9.34 -17.94 3.30
N THR A 163 -9.56 -18.94 4.14
CA THR A 163 -8.76 -19.17 5.35
C THR A 163 -7.29 -19.48 5.01
N ASN A 164 -7.06 -20.33 4.02
CA ASN A 164 -5.70 -20.71 3.59
C ASN A 164 -4.94 -19.51 3.00
N VAL A 165 -5.59 -18.76 2.11
CA VAL A 165 -4.98 -17.60 1.45
C VAL A 165 -4.76 -16.45 2.43
N ALA A 166 -5.74 -16.20 3.32
CA ALA A 166 -5.63 -15.17 4.36
C ALA A 166 -4.41 -15.41 5.26
N ALA A 167 -4.20 -16.65 5.73
CA ALA A 167 -3.05 -17.00 6.56
C ALA A 167 -1.70 -16.69 5.90
N ARG A 168 -1.60 -16.84 4.57
CA ARG A 168 -0.38 -16.52 3.80
C ARG A 168 -0.24 -15.01 3.55
N MET A 169 -1.34 -14.30 3.26
CA MET A 169 -1.32 -12.88 2.90
C MET A 169 -1.10 -11.95 4.10
N VAL A 170 -1.49 -12.36 5.30
CA VAL A 170 -1.21 -11.62 6.56
C VAL A 170 0.28 -11.36 6.75
N ALA A 171 1.15 -12.28 6.36
CA ALA A 171 2.60 -12.09 6.43
C ALA A 171 3.07 -10.87 5.64
N TYR A 172 2.38 -10.53 4.56
CA TYR A 172 2.67 -9.38 3.69
C TYR A 172 1.85 -8.13 4.04
N GLY A 173 1.07 -8.17 5.12
CA GLY A 173 0.28 -7.03 5.57
C GLY A 173 -1.03 -6.83 4.81
N TYR A 174 -1.63 -7.91 4.28
CA TYR A 174 -2.94 -7.90 3.63
C TYR A 174 -3.92 -8.78 4.38
N ASP A 175 -5.12 -8.23 4.61
CA ASP A 175 -6.26 -8.97 5.13
C ASP A 175 -7.22 -9.33 3.99
N LEU A 176 -7.54 -10.61 3.89
CA LEU A 176 -8.53 -11.12 2.96
C LEU A 176 -9.90 -11.13 3.64
N VAL A 177 -10.82 -10.34 3.10
CA VAL A 177 -12.16 -10.15 3.68
C VAL A 177 -13.08 -11.33 3.33
N SER A 178 -13.15 -11.65 2.04
CA SER A 178 -13.98 -12.75 1.53
C SER A 178 -13.48 -13.23 0.18
N THR A 179 -13.75 -14.50 -0.09
CA THR A 179 -13.57 -15.11 -1.41
C THR A 179 -14.93 -15.64 -1.86
N LEU A 180 -15.37 -15.26 -3.05
CA LEU A 180 -16.62 -15.68 -3.68
C LEU A 180 -16.28 -16.51 -4.91
N ILE A 181 -16.97 -17.63 -5.11
CA ILE A 181 -16.81 -18.54 -6.25
C ILE A 181 -18.13 -18.65 -7.01
#